data_d4a822045a69de8f3ecb95910f9c55c1
#
_entry.id   d4a822045a69de8f3ecb95910f9c55c1
#
_cell.length_a   1.000
_cell.length_b   1.000
_cell.length_c   1.000
_cell.angle_alpha   90.00
_cell.angle_beta   90.00
_cell.angle_gamma   90.00
#
_symmetry.space_group_name_H-M   'P 1'
#
loop_
_entity.id
_entity.type
_entity.pdbx_description
1 polymer ?
#
loop_
_entity_poly.entity_id
_entity_poly.type
_entity_poly.pdbx_seq_one_letter_code
_entity_poly.pdbx_strand_id
1 'polypeptide(L)'
;MATTQNTAAFWSETWSLAMQALRANKMRAMLTMLGVIIGSGSIVLVVTVALGGQRYVLSQIEGIGANLVSARVVSSGNAGSLTIEDQITPADLDAVKQGMPQQVAEAAGTNALPMTVIVNGQERPITLVGVTQGFNRIRNLAIVRGRYFDSDDMDSRSKVCLLTEDLARRVFPFDDPVGKGIRVGELVFTVIGVFNERSATLGQTEVQKESTIVPFPLLQYYTGTQYFKALYVLTNRSDDIPIVTRGVEEILQSRHRGGAQYRVQNSSGILETARQIALALTVVLILIALIALVISGVGIMNIMLVTVTERTREIGIRKAIGATQDAIRYQFLMEAMAISGTGALAGIAIGVAIPALLNFLIGFFPEAAGITVPVSWVSVVLAFVVSCSTGLVFGYLPANRAARLQPTESLRHE
;
A
#
# COMPACT_ATOMS: atom_id res chain seq x y z
N MET A 1 -52.56 -17.61 2.46
CA MET A 1 -51.60 -17.70 3.60
C MET A 1 -50.98 -19.09 3.75
N ALA A 2 -51.05 -20.00 2.77
CA ALA A 2 -50.57 -21.39 2.85
C ALA A 2 -49.26 -21.66 2.06
N THR A 3 -48.67 -20.65 1.39
CA THR A 3 -47.55 -20.85 0.48
C THR A 3 -46.16 -20.55 1.12
N THR A 4 -46.11 -19.89 2.26
CA THR A 4 -44.83 -19.50 2.93
C THR A 4 -44.26 -20.54 3.88
N GLN A 5 -45.09 -21.46 4.43
CA GLN A 5 -44.61 -22.51 5.33
C GLN A 5 -43.92 -23.70 4.59
N ASN A 6 -44.22 -23.90 3.29
CA ASN A 6 -43.62 -24.99 2.52
C ASN A 6 -42.23 -24.69 1.97
N THR A 7 -41.86 -23.41 1.88
CA THR A 7 -40.54 -23.02 1.36
C THR A 7 -39.40 -23.31 2.36
N ALA A 8 -39.59 -23.01 3.63
CA ALA A 8 -38.53 -23.23 4.65
C ALA A 8 -38.23 -24.75 4.88
N ALA A 9 -39.27 -25.58 4.87
CA ALA A 9 -39.12 -27.00 4.95
C ALA A 9 -38.43 -27.58 3.70
N PHE A 10 -38.76 -27.09 2.51
CA PHE A 10 -38.12 -27.46 1.26
C PHE A 10 -36.60 -27.10 1.25
N TRP A 11 -36.24 -25.93 1.76
CA TRP A 11 -34.84 -25.51 1.86
C TRP A 11 -34.05 -26.37 2.85
N SER A 12 -34.62 -26.71 4.02
CA SER A 12 -33.93 -27.54 5.02
C SER A 12 -33.75 -28.99 4.56
N GLU A 13 -34.72 -29.57 3.88
CA GLU A 13 -34.61 -30.90 3.27
C GLU A 13 -33.58 -30.93 2.15
N THR A 14 -33.62 -29.96 1.25
CA THR A 14 -32.65 -29.86 0.14
C THR A 14 -31.21 -29.71 0.66
N TRP A 15 -31.02 -28.90 1.70
CA TRP A 15 -29.72 -28.76 2.35
C TRP A 15 -29.24 -30.04 3.03
N SER A 16 -30.12 -30.78 3.72
CA SER A 16 -29.78 -32.05 4.35
C SER A 16 -29.40 -33.12 3.32
N LEU A 17 -30.11 -33.18 2.19
CA LEU A 17 -29.81 -34.08 1.06
C LEU A 17 -28.47 -33.72 0.41
N ALA A 18 -28.16 -32.43 0.20
CA ALA A 18 -26.86 -32.00 -0.32
C ALA A 18 -25.72 -32.41 0.60
N MET A 19 -25.89 -32.26 1.94
CA MET A 19 -24.90 -32.65 2.91
C MET A 19 -24.69 -34.18 3.01
N GLN A 20 -25.76 -34.96 2.82
CA GLN A 20 -25.66 -36.46 2.74
C GLN A 20 -24.92 -36.89 1.48
N ALA A 21 -25.19 -36.25 0.32
CA ALA A 21 -24.49 -36.50 -0.92
C ALA A 21 -22.97 -36.27 -0.82
N LEU A 22 -22.58 -35.17 -0.14
CA LEU A 22 -21.17 -34.85 0.17
C LEU A 22 -20.51 -35.96 1.03
N ARG A 23 -21.24 -36.53 1.97
CA ARG A 23 -20.74 -37.57 2.85
C ARG A 23 -20.60 -38.94 2.15
N ALA A 24 -21.37 -39.21 1.11
CA ALA A 24 -21.36 -40.49 0.38
C ALA A 24 -20.06 -40.70 -0.45
N ASN A 25 -19.49 -39.61 -1.01
CA ASN A 25 -18.26 -39.62 -1.85
C ASN A 25 -17.20 -38.62 -1.36
N LYS A 26 -16.71 -38.83 -0.13
CA LYS A 26 -15.86 -37.85 0.59
C LYS A 26 -14.59 -37.43 -0.18
N MET A 27 -13.87 -38.39 -0.81
CA MET A 27 -12.63 -38.04 -1.52
C MET A 27 -12.87 -37.17 -2.73
N ARG A 28 -13.93 -37.43 -3.48
CA ARG A 28 -14.28 -36.68 -4.69
C ARG A 28 -14.80 -35.27 -4.32
N ALA A 29 -15.68 -35.20 -3.33
CA ALA A 29 -16.18 -33.95 -2.80
C ALA A 29 -15.04 -33.06 -2.22
N MET A 30 -14.11 -33.68 -1.49
CA MET A 30 -12.95 -32.98 -0.92
C MET A 30 -12.04 -32.40 -2.01
N LEU A 31 -11.80 -33.15 -3.09
CA LEU A 31 -10.91 -32.72 -4.18
C LEU A 31 -11.51 -31.51 -4.96
N THR A 32 -12.83 -31.52 -5.18
CA THR A 32 -13.48 -30.38 -5.85
C THR A 32 -13.65 -29.18 -4.94
N MET A 33 -14.01 -29.39 -3.67
CA MET A 33 -14.03 -28.33 -2.68
C MET A 33 -12.67 -27.67 -2.54
N LEU A 34 -11.56 -28.43 -2.61
CA LEU A 34 -10.20 -27.89 -2.51
C LEU A 34 -9.95 -26.78 -3.54
N GLY A 35 -10.38 -27.00 -4.79
CA GLY A 35 -10.26 -25.96 -5.84
C GLY A 35 -11.07 -24.71 -5.53
N VAL A 36 -12.32 -24.85 -5.02
CA VAL A 36 -13.13 -23.71 -4.60
C VAL A 36 -12.52 -23.01 -3.39
N ILE A 37 -12.02 -23.77 -2.41
CA ILE A 37 -11.33 -23.24 -1.23
C ILE A 37 -10.11 -22.40 -1.63
N ILE A 38 -9.27 -22.95 -2.51
CA ILE A 38 -8.07 -22.25 -3.01
C ILE A 38 -8.50 -21.00 -3.79
N GLY A 39 -9.47 -21.10 -4.70
CA GLY A 39 -9.94 -19.99 -5.53
C GLY A 39 -10.53 -18.85 -4.69
N SER A 40 -11.46 -19.14 -3.80
CA SER A 40 -12.09 -18.14 -2.93
C SER A 40 -11.11 -17.54 -1.90
N GLY A 41 -10.27 -18.36 -1.30
CA GLY A 41 -9.22 -17.92 -0.39
C GLY A 41 -8.20 -17.01 -1.07
N SER A 42 -7.80 -17.36 -2.31
CA SER A 42 -6.90 -16.52 -3.12
C SER A 42 -7.51 -15.15 -3.42
N ILE A 43 -8.80 -15.06 -3.77
CA ILE A 43 -9.46 -13.77 -4.01
C ILE A 43 -9.38 -12.88 -2.75
N VAL A 44 -9.70 -13.43 -1.58
CA VAL A 44 -9.63 -12.67 -0.32
C VAL A 44 -8.21 -12.22 -0.03
N LEU A 45 -7.22 -13.10 -0.16
CA LEU A 45 -5.81 -12.78 0.09
C LEU A 45 -5.29 -11.72 -0.87
N VAL A 46 -5.56 -11.87 -2.17
CA VAL A 46 -5.11 -10.92 -3.21
C VAL A 46 -5.63 -9.52 -2.95
N VAL A 47 -6.94 -9.38 -2.73
CA VAL A 47 -7.54 -8.06 -2.47
C VAL A 47 -7.03 -7.49 -1.15
N THR A 48 -6.84 -8.33 -0.13
CA THR A 48 -6.31 -7.92 1.17
C THR A 48 -4.87 -7.40 1.05
N VAL A 49 -4.00 -8.15 0.35
CA VAL A 49 -2.60 -7.73 0.12
C VAL A 49 -2.52 -6.47 -0.73
N ALA A 50 -3.36 -6.35 -1.77
CA ALA A 50 -3.40 -5.16 -2.62
C ALA A 50 -3.81 -3.90 -1.83
N LEU A 51 -4.87 -3.98 -1.04
CA LEU A 51 -5.34 -2.87 -0.20
C LEU A 51 -4.37 -2.56 0.95
N GLY A 52 -3.78 -3.58 1.55
CA GLY A 52 -2.76 -3.45 2.60
C GLY A 52 -1.50 -2.77 2.05
N GLY A 53 -1.00 -3.24 0.91
CA GLY A 53 0.15 -2.65 0.22
C GLY A 53 -0.10 -1.19 -0.18
N GLN A 54 -1.28 -0.89 -0.73
CA GLN A 54 -1.66 0.47 -1.05
C GLN A 54 -1.68 1.38 0.19
N ARG A 55 -2.28 0.94 1.30
CA ARG A 55 -2.30 1.71 2.55
C ARG A 55 -0.90 1.89 3.14
N TYR A 56 -0.07 0.86 3.09
CA TYR A 56 1.31 0.93 3.56
C TYR A 56 2.11 1.98 2.76
N VAL A 57 2.03 1.95 1.42
CA VAL A 57 2.68 2.95 0.57
C VAL A 57 2.13 4.35 0.86
N LEU A 58 0.80 4.50 0.99
CA LEU A 58 0.18 5.76 1.36
C LEU A 58 0.68 6.28 2.72
N SER A 59 0.72 5.43 3.75
CA SER A 59 1.19 5.84 5.07
C SER A 59 2.66 6.26 5.08
N GLN A 60 3.51 5.61 4.26
CA GLN A 60 4.90 6.02 4.07
C GLN A 60 5.00 7.40 3.40
N ILE A 61 4.11 7.69 2.46
CA ILE A 61 4.10 8.97 1.72
C ILE A 61 3.42 10.09 2.55
N GLU A 62 2.34 9.78 3.26
CA GLU A 62 1.67 10.74 4.17
C GLU A 62 2.61 11.20 5.29
N GLY A 63 3.47 10.32 5.76
CA GLY A 63 4.51 10.66 6.72
C GLY A 63 5.59 11.63 6.18
N ILE A 64 5.81 11.65 4.87
CA ILE A 64 6.79 12.53 4.18
C ILE A 64 6.16 13.88 3.80
N GLY A 65 4.82 13.98 3.87
CA GLY A 65 4.02 15.05 3.28
C GLY A 65 3.63 14.68 1.84
N ALA A 66 2.41 14.14 1.71
CA ALA A 66 1.82 13.83 0.39
C ALA A 66 1.80 15.06 -0.54
N ASN A 67 1.90 16.25 0.05
CA ASN A 67 1.81 17.56 -0.60
C ASN A 67 3.19 18.20 -0.84
N LEU A 68 4.25 17.41 -0.97
CA LEU A 68 5.62 17.92 -1.12
C LEU A 68 6.04 17.97 -2.59
N VAL A 69 6.49 19.15 -3.02
CA VAL A 69 7.19 19.39 -4.28
C VAL A 69 8.65 19.67 -3.97
N SER A 70 9.56 19.02 -4.68
CA SER A 70 11.00 19.24 -4.56
C SER A 70 11.60 19.66 -5.90
N ALA A 71 12.48 20.65 -5.87
CA ALA A 71 13.22 21.10 -7.04
C ALA A 71 14.73 20.99 -6.80
N ARG A 72 15.44 20.48 -7.79
CA ARG A 72 16.91 20.36 -7.80
C ARG A 72 17.44 20.72 -9.18
N VAL A 73 18.65 21.26 -9.20
CA VAL A 73 19.37 21.46 -10.47
C VAL A 73 19.82 20.13 -11.04
N VAL A 74 19.60 19.90 -12.31
CA VAL A 74 20.10 18.70 -13.02
C VAL A 74 21.34 19.10 -13.81
N SER A 75 22.46 18.42 -13.55
CA SER A 75 23.64 18.56 -14.39
C SER A 75 23.34 17.97 -15.78
N SER A 76 23.21 18.82 -16.79
CA SER A 76 23.08 18.36 -18.18
C SER A 76 24.42 17.76 -18.63
N GLY A 77 24.45 16.46 -18.88
CA GLY A 77 25.67 15.69 -19.21
C GLY A 77 26.37 16.08 -20.52
N ASN A 78 25.92 17.10 -21.23
CA ASN A 78 26.46 17.44 -22.55
C ASN A 78 26.86 18.89 -22.82
N ALA A 79 26.72 19.82 -21.92
CA ALA A 79 27.12 21.19 -22.16
C ALA A 79 27.42 21.99 -20.90
N GLY A 80 28.69 22.10 -20.55
CA GLY A 80 29.17 23.07 -19.57
C GLY A 80 29.00 22.67 -18.12
N SER A 81 30.04 22.94 -17.32
CA SER A 81 29.97 22.82 -15.86
C SER A 81 28.80 23.69 -15.35
N LEU A 82 28.00 23.13 -14.42
CA LEU A 82 27.02 23.91 -13.66
C LEU A 82 27.71 25.18 -13.14
N THR A 83 27.21 26.33 -13.57
CA THR A 83 27.69 27.61 -13.06
C THR A 83 26.97 27.93 -11.75
N ILE A 84 27.57 28.76 -10.90
CA ILE A 84 26.92 29.22 -9.67
C ILE A 84 25.59 29.91 -9.99
N GLU A 85 25.49 30.53 -11.18
CA GLU A 85 24.31 31.23 -11.66
C GLU A 85 23.13 30.31 -12.01
N ASP A 86 23.37 29.01 -12.21
CA ASP A 86 22.33 28.00 -12.48
C ASP A 86 21.76 27.39 -11.19
N GLN A 87 22.34 27.70 -10.04
CA GLN A 87 21.96 27.13 -8.76
C GLN A 87 20.72 27.83 -8.15
N ILE A 88 19.91 27.07 -7.42
CA ILE A 88 18.74 27.61 -6.73
C ILE A 88 19.19 28.51 -5.57
N THR A 89 18.75 29.73 -5.53
CA THR A 89 19.18 30.75 -4.56
C THR A 89 18.11 31.06 -3.50
N PRO A 90 18.45 31.76 -2.39
CA PRO A 90 17.45 32.29 -1.46
C PRO A 90 16.40 33.20 -2.11
N ALA A 91 16.81 33.98 -3.13
CA ALA A 91 15.90 34.84 -3.89
C ALA A 91 14.84 34.03 -4.69
N ASP A 92 15.14 32.80 -5.09
CA ASP A 92 14.18 31.89 -5.76
C ASP A 92 13.19 31.33 -4.76
N LEU A 93 13.63 31.01 -3.55
CA LEU A 93 12.75 30.61 -2.45
C LEU A 93 11.71 31.70 -2.15
N ASP A 94 12.17 32.97 -2.06
CA ASP A 94 11.28 34.10 -1.83
C ASP A 94 10.32 34.31 -3.00
N ALA A 95 10.79 34.18 -4.23
CA ALA A 95 9.96 34.28 -5.43
C ALA A 95 8.86 33.20 -5.47
N VAL A 96 9.16 31.98 -5.05
CA VAL A 96 8.18 30.87 -4.96
C VAL A 96 7.13 31.20 -3.88
N LYS A 97 7.54 31.66 -2.69
CA LYS A 97 6.63 32.05 -1.61
C LYS A 97 5.70 33.20 -2.01
N GLN A 98 6.24 34.21 -2.71
CA GLN A 98 5.47 35.39 -3.13
C GLN A 98 4.62 35.10 -4.37
N GLY A 99 5.09 34.24 -5.26
CA GLY A 99 4.38 33.94 -6.51
C GLY A 99 3.13 33.07 -6.32
N MET A 100 3.08 32.27 -5.25
CA MET A 100 1.99 31.31 -5.02
C MET A 100 1.52 31.27 -3.56
N PRO A 101 1.12 32.42 -2.95
CA PRO A 101 0.84 32.50 -1.51
C PRO A 101 -0.40 31.71 -1.06
N GLN A 102 -1.33 31.42 -1.97
CA GLN A 102 -2.55 30.66 -1.65
C GLN A 102 -2.33 29.14 -1.73
N GLN A 103 -1.40 28.69 -2.56
CA GLN A 103 -1.13 27.28 -2.81
C GLN A 103 0.01 26.73 -1.94
N VAL A 104 0.97 27.58 -1.59
CA VAL A 104 2.16 27.21 -0.83
C VAL A 104 1.92 27.41 0.66
N ALA A 105 1.96 26.33 1.43
CA ALA A 105 1.89 26.37 2.90
C ALA A 105 3.22 26.77 3.52
N GLU A 106 4.34 26.21 3.01
CA GLU A 106 5.68 26.46 3.48
C GLU A 106 6.68 26.16 2.36
N ALA A 107 7.81 26.86 2.31
CA ALA A 107 8.92 26.51 1.44
C ALA A 107 10.25 26.69 2.15
N ALA A 108 11.17 25.76 1.92
CA ALA A 108 12.50 25.77 2.52
C ALA A 108 13.57 25.29 1.54
N GLY A 109 14.74 25.93 1.62
CA GLY A 109 15.93 25.51 0.90
C GLY A 109 16.88 24.73 1.80
N THR A 110 17.60 23.78 1.22
CA THR A 110 18.59 22.97 1.92
C THR A 110 19.90 22.88 1.16
N ASN A 111 20.98 22.75 1.92
CA ASN A 111 22.30 22.40 1.37
C ASN A 111 22.96 21.37 2.28
N ALA A 112 23.24 20.19 1.77
CA ALA A 112 23.89 19.11 2.50
C ALA A 112 25.35 18.98 2.08
N LEU A 113 26.24 18.91 3.06
CA LEU A 113 27.68 18.77 2.87
C LEU A 113 28.19 17.60 3.69
N PRO A 114 29.06 16.75 3.12
CA PRO A 114 29.76 15.73 3.90
C PRO A 114 30.77 16.43 4.81
N MET A 115 30.74 16.12 6.10
CA MET A 115 31.63 16.64 7.11
C MET A 115 32.10 15.51 8.02
N THR A 116 33.06 15.80 8.93
CA THR A 116 33.49 14.85 9.94
C THR A 116 33.20 15.38 11.34
N VAL A 117 32.90 14.49 12.26
CA VAL A 117 32.79 14.74 13.69
C VAL A 117 33.78 13.86 14.44
N ILE A 118 34.37 14.41 15.50
CA ILE A 118 35.29 13.65 16.36
C ILE A 118 34.50 13.02 17.50
N VAL A 119 34.41 11.69 17.52
CA VAL A 119 33.80 10.91 18.60
C VAL A 119 34.82 10.01 19.23
N ASN A 120 35.05 10.17 20.50
CA ASN A 120 36.07 9.37 21.25
C ASN A 120 37.46 9.35 20.60
N GLY A 121 37.88 10.51 20.04
CA GLY A 121 39.17 10.64 19.37
C GLY A 121 39.23 10.07 17.95
N GLN A 122 38.13 9.55 17.40
CA GLN A 122 38.04 9.06 16.02
C GLN A 122 37.21 9.99 15.15
N GLU A 123 37.73 10.30 13.97
CA GLU A 123 36.96 11.02 12.96
C GLU A 123 35.90 10.10 12.33
N ARG A 124 34.67 10.61 12.23
CA ARG A 124 33.55 9.91 11.60
C ARG A 124 32.86 10.80 10.59
N PRO A 125 32.49 10.25 9.43
CA PRO A 125 31.75 11.00 8.44
C PRO A 125 30.31 11.20 8.91
N ILE A 126 29.83 12.42 8.79
CA ILE A 126 28.43 12.81 9.02
C ILE A 126 27.97 13.71 7.88
N THR A 127 26.68 13.92 7.79
CA THR A 127 26.10 14.92 6.88
C THR A 127 25.71 16.17 7.67
N LEU A 128 26.31 17.30 7.31
CA LEU A 128 25.93 18.63 7.80
C LEU A 128 24.90 19.21 6.84
N VAL A 129 23.69 19.49 7.33
CA VAL A 129 22.57 20.01 6.51
C VAL A 129 22.23 21.41 6.96
N GLY A 130 22.55 22.40 6.12
CA GLY A 130 22.07 23.77 6.30
C GLY A 130 20.63 23.89 5.82
N VAL A 131 19.74 24.39 6.68
CA VAL A 131 18.31 24.52 6.39
C VAL A 131 17.82 25.93 6.63
N THR A 132 16.80 26.34 5.84
CA THR A 132 16.08 27.59 6.09
C THR A 132 14.92 27.33 7.05
N GLN A 133 14.30 28.43 7.51
CA GLN A 133 13.12 28.38 8.37
C GLN A 133 11.99 27.58 7.70
N GLY A 134 11.20 26.85 8.49
CA GLY A 134 10.07 26.03 7.98
C GLY A 134 10.44 24.59 7.58
N PHE A 135 11.72 24.24 7.49
CA PHE A 135 12.14 22.90 7.12
C PHE A 135 11.61 21.81 8.07
N ASN A 136 11.47 22.11 9.36
CA ASN A 136 10.89 21.19 10.35
C ASN A 136 9.44 20.82 10.03
N ARG A 137 8.63 21.76 9.52
CA ARG A 137 7.23 21.49 9.10
C ARG A 137 7.20 20.68 7.83
N ILE A 138 8.04 21.04 6.85
CA ILE A 138 8.12 20.36 5.56
C ILE A 138 8.52 18.89 5.71
N ARG A 139 9.47 18.61 6.63
CA ARG A 139 9.99 17.25 6.84
C ARG A 139 9.37 16.54 8.04
N ASN A 140 8.37 17.16 8.68
CA ASN A 140 7.70 16.62 9.86
C ASN A 140 8.69 16.11 10.92
N LEU A 141 9.72 16.92 11.22
CA LEU A 141 10.75 16.55 12.18
C LEU A 141 10.15 16.52 13.60
N ALA A 142 10.24 15.36 14.24
CA ALA A 142 9.88 15.22 15.64
C ALA A 142 11.05 15.64 16.53
N ILE A 143 10.91 16.70 17.29
CA ILE A 143 11.89 17.08 18.30
C ILE A 143 11.71 16.18 19.52
N VAL A 144 12.72 15.33 19.77
CA VAL A 144 12.73 14.36 20.88
C VAL A 144 13.15 15.05 22.17
N ARG A 145 14.13 15.98 22.08
CA ARG A 145 14.65 16.77 23.22
C ARG A 145 15.06 18.14 22.75
N GLY A 146 14.92 19.15 23.63
CA GLY A 146 15.30 20.52 23.32
C GLY A 146 14.28 21.25 22.44
N ARG A 147 14.76 22.15 21.57
CA ARG A 147 13.94 22.98 20.68
C ARG A 147 14.48 23.00 19.25
N TYR A 148 13.64 23.42 18.32
CA TYR A 148 14.05 23.76 16.96
C TYR A 148 14.60 25.20 16.88
N PHE A 149 15.19 25.57 15.74
CA PHE A 149 15.66 26.93 15.47
C PHE A 149 14.50 27.92 15.50
N ASP A 150 14.71 29.05 16.15
CA ASP A 150 13.83 30.21 16.06
C ASP A 150 14.36 31.24 15.03
N SER A 151 13.64 32.36 14.88
CA SER A 151 14.05 33.43 13.97
C SER A 151 15.39 34.04 14.39
N ASP A 152 15.62 34.20 15.70
CA ASP A 152 16.84 34.81 16.23
C ASP A 152 18.06 33.95 15.94
N ASP A 153 17.95 32.61 16.02
CA ASP A 153 19.03 31.67 15.64
C ASP A 153 19.39 31.82 14.16
N MET A 154 18.40 32.01 13.29
CA MET A 154 18.60 32.21 11.85
C MET A 154 19.25 33.54 11.52
N ASP A 155 18.73 34.64 12.10
CA ASP A 155 19.15 36.01 11.80
C ASP A 155 20.51 36.32 12.38
N SER A 156 20.80 35.86 13.61
CA SER A 156 22.08 36.08 14.28
C SER A 156 23.18 35.13 13.82
N ARG A 157 22.84 34.15 12.92
CA ARG A 157 23.79 33.09 12.51
C ARG A 157 24.40 32.35 13.70
N SER A 158 23.56 32.03 14.67
CA SER A 158 23.98 31.37 15.91
C SER A 158 24.66 30.03 15.61
N LYS A 159 25.77 29.73 16.31
CA LYS A 159 26.49 28.46 16.20
C LYS A 159 25.75 27.36 16.96
N VAL A 160 24.52 27.11 16.56
CA VAL A 160 23.64 26.09 17.14
C VAL A 160 23.37 24.98 16.14
N CYS A 161 23.09 23.78 16.65
CA CYS A 161 22.78 22.63 15.81
C CYS A 161 21.73 21.72 16.45
N LEU A 162 21.06 20.93 15.61
CA LEU A 162 20.25 19.78 16.03
C LEU A 162 20.92 18.51 15.55
N LEU A 163 20.87 17.47 16.36
CA LEU A 163 21.43 16.16 16.04
C LEU A 163 20.30 15.17 15.75
N THR A 164 20.52 14.26 14.82
CA THR A 164 19.69 13.05 14.72
C THR A 164 19.83 12.23 15.99
N GLU A 165 18.78 11.51 16.37
CA GLU A 165 18.77 10.67 17.56
C GLU A 165 19.91 9.65 17.57
N ASP A 166 20.21 9.04 16.41
CA ASP A 166 21.29 8.07 16.25
C ASP A 166 22.68 8.72 16.49
N LEU A 167 22.90 9.92 15.94
CA LEU A 167 24.15 10.65 16.16
C LEU A 167 24.27 11.12 17.62
N ALA A 168 23.18 11.61 18.21
CA ALA A 168 23.15 12.06 19.60
C ALA A 168 23.51 10.92 20.58
N ARG A 169 22.91 9.74 20.41
CA ARG A 169 23.22 8.54 21.21
C ARG A 169 24.68 8.10 21.07
N ARG A 170 25.26 8.31 19.89
CA ARG A 170 26.63 7.90 19.61
C ARG A 170 27.67 8.86 20.18
N VAL A 171 27.41 10.18 20.06
CA VAL A 171 28.32 11.22 20.56
C VAL A 171 28.20 11.40 22.07
N PHE A 172 26.99 11.26 22.60
CA PHE A 172 26.65 11.46 24.02
C PHE A 172 25.93 10.23 24.60
N PRO A 173 26.60 9.08 24.72
CA PRO A 173 25.93 7.82 25.09
C PRO A 173 25.30 7.82 26.49
N PHE A 174 25.88 8.60 27.42
CA PHE A 174 25.46 8.63 28.83
C PHE A 174 24.96 10.00 29.29
N ASP A 175 25.01 11.02 28.44
CA ASP A 175 24.76 12.40 28.78
C ASP A 175 23.62 13.00 27.98
N ASP A 176 22.96 14.04 28.53
CA ASP A 176 22.03 14.84 27.74
C ASP A 176 22.83 15.70 26.74
N PRO A 177 22.59 15.54 25.43
CA PRO A 177 23.26 16.32 24.40
C PRO A 177 22.90 17.79 24.39
N VAL A 178 21.72 18.20 24.90
CA VAL A 178 21.23 19.59 24.85
C VAL A 178 22.09 20.49 25.72
N GLY A 179 22.56 21.60 25.13
CA GLY A 179 23.45 22.56 25.77
C GLY A 179 24.94 22.21 25.66
N LYS A 180 25.30 21.00 25.16
CA LYS A 180 26.69 20.61 25.00
C LYS A 180 27.27 21.06 23.66
N GLY A 181 28.59 21.21 23.63
CA GLY A 181 29.36 21.52 22.41
C GLY A 181 29.68 20.28 21.61
N ILE A 182 29.48 20.33 20.30
CA ILE A 182 29.94 19.32 19.34
C ILE A 182 30.86 19.97 18.31
N ARG A 183 31.98 19.35 18.02
CA ARG A 183 32.93 19.80 16.99
C ARG A 183 32.58 19.09 15.66
N VAL A 184 32.21 19.86 14.65
CA VAL A 184 31.95 19.37 13.30
C VAL A 184 32.94 20.07 12.37
N GLY A 185 33.86 19.32 11.83
CA GLY A 185 35.03 19.88 11.13
C GLY A 185 35.83 20.83 12.06
N GLU A 186 36.03 22.07 11.62
CA GLU A 186 36.75 23.09 12.38
C GLU A 186 35.87 23.91 13.35
N LEU A 187 34.53 23.73 13.27
CA LEU A 187 33.56 24.53 14.01
C LEU A 187 33.04 23.80 15.23
N VAL A 188 32.82 24.56 16.30
CA VAL A 188 32.11 24.07 17.49
C VAL A 188 30.73 24.64 17.50
N PHE A 189 29.72 23.76 17.57
CA PHE A 189 28.30 24.08 17.64
C PHE A 189 27.75 23.72 19.02
N THR A 190 26.79 24.50 19.49
CA THR A 190 26.00 24.14 20.68
C THR A 190 24.78 23.34 20.25
N VAL A 191 24.60 22.16 20.80
CA VAL A 191 23.43 21.33 20.55
C VAL A 191 22.23 21.95 21.27
N ILE A 192 21.21 22.37 20.52
CA ILE A 192 19.96 22.92 21.07
C ILE A 192 18.80 21.93 21.04
N GLY A 193 18.93 20.83 20.28
CA GLY A 193 17.89 19.81 20.23
C GLY A 193 18.36 18.53 19.58
N VAL A 194 17.57 17.49 19.84
CA VAL A 194 17.68 16.17 19.19
C VAL A 194 16.38 15.91 18.47
N PHE A 195 16.45 15.43 17.25
CA PHE A 195 15.27 15.16 16.43
C PHE A 195 15.31 13.77 15.83
N ASN A 196 14.13 13.29 15.48
CA ASN A 196 13.94 12.10 14.67
C ASN A 196 13.07 12.46 13.47
N GLU A 197 13.43 11.99 12.30
CA GLU A 197 12.58 12.12 11.12
C GLU A 197 11.52 11.01 11.17
N ARG A 198 10.24 11.38 11.32
CA ARG A 198 9.13 10.41 11.46
C ARG A 198 8.92 9.52 10.25
N SER A 199 9.53 9.87 9.12
CA SER A 199 9.37 9.14 7.86
C SER A 199 10.71 9.02 7.17
N ALA A 200 11.22 7.81 7.08
CA ALA A 200 12.31 7.50 6.17
C ALA A 200 11.79 7.72 4.74
N THR A 201 12.13 8.85 4.16
CA THR A 201 11.85 9.15 2.75
C THR A 201 12.47 8.05 1.89
N LEU A 202 11.68 7.39 1.06
CA LEU A 202 12.13 6.40 0.09
C LEU A 202 13.32 6.95 -0.73
N GLY A 203 14.54 6.79 -0.21
CA GLY A 203 15.80 7.04 -0.91
C GLY A 203 16.16 8.48 -1.26
N GLN A 204 15.42 9.51 -0.83
CA GLN A 204 15.67 10.91 -1.19
C GLN A 204 15.84 11.85 0.01
N THR A 205 16.22 11.34 1.18
CA THR A 205 16.49 12.21 2.33
C THR A 205 17.94 12.70 2.33
N GLU A 206 18.13 14.00 2.52
CA GLU A 206 19.43 14.61 2.78
C GLU A 206 19.85 14.41 4.23
N VAL A 207 18.88 14.13 5.09
CA VAL A 207 19.07 13.81 6.49
C VAL A 207 19.31 12.29 6.59
N GLN A 208 20.58 11.92 6.70
CA GLN A 208 20.99 10.54 6.95
C GLN A 208 20.86 10.18 8.42
N LYS A 209 21.01 8.91 8.77
CA LYS A 209 20.97 8.45 10.17
C LYS A 209 21.93 9.22 11.07
N GLU A 210 23.09 9.61 10.56
CA GLU A 210 24.09 10.42 11.26
C GLU A 210 24.21 11.79 10.59
N SER A 211 23.27 12.69 10.92
CA SER A 211 23.23 14.04 10.38
C SER A 211 23.13 15.09 11.48
N THR A 212 23.67 16.24 11.17
CA THR A 212 23.55 17.45 11.97
C THR A 212 22.87 18.53 11.14
N ILE A 213 21.84 19.16 11.66
CA ILE A 213 21.16 20.28 11.02
C ILE A 213 21.64 21.58 11.65
N VAL A 214 21.91 22.59 10.80
CA VAL A 214 22.34 23.95 11.21
C VAL A 214 21.55 25.00 10.44
N PRO A 215 21.46 26.25 10.93
CA PRO A 215 20.90 27.38 10.18
C PRO A 215 21.66 27.58 8.85
N PHE A 216 20.91 27.69 7.74
CA PHE A 216 21.52 27.92 6.43
C PHE A 216 22.37 29.22 6.37
N PRO A 217 21.94 30.36 6.97
CA PRO A 217 22.78 31.57 6.98
C PRO A 217 24.14 31.39 7.66
N LEU A 218 24.22 30.50 8.65
CA LEU A 218 25.48 30.12 9.27
C LEU A 218 26.35 29.28 8.32
N LEU A 219 25.75 28.28 7.67
CA LEU A 219 26.44 27.46 6.67
C LEU A 219 26.99 28.33 5.53
N GLN A 220 26.17 29.24 5.01
CA GLN A 220 26.54 30.21 3.98
C GLN A 220 27.75 31.05 4.38
N TYR A 221 27.78 31.55 5.60
CA TYR A 221 28.88 32.37 6.11
C TYR A 221 30.21 31.62 6.14
N TYR A 222 30.22 30.34 6.56
CA TYR A 222 31.44 29.56 6.69
C TYR A 222 31.91 28.90 5.40
N THR A 223 31.00 28.52 4.52
CA THR A 223 31.34 27.79 3.28
C THR A 223 31.40 28.68 2.06
N GLY A 224 30.90 29.90 2.14
CA GLY A 224 30.72 30.80 1.00
C GLY A 224 29.61 30.33 0.03
N THR A 225 28.85 29.25 0.38
CA THR A 225 27.86 28.68 -0.49
C THR A 225 26.57 29.48 -0.45
N GLN A 226 26.23 30.14 -1.56
CA GLN A 226 25.06 31.04 -1.67
C GLN A 226 23.83 30.38 -2.31
N TYR A 227 23.82 29.06 -2.44
CA TYR A 227 22.78 28.32 -3.13
C TYR A 227 22.30 27.12 -2.36
N PHE A 228 21.09 26.67 -2.72
CA PHE A 228 20.50 25.44 -2.23
C PHE A 228 20.77 24.27 -3.22
N LYS A 229 21.05 23.10 -2.69
CA LYS A 229 21.06 21.87 -3.47
C LYS A 229 19.66 21.35 -3.75
N ALA A 230 18.71 21.65 -2.84
CA ALA A 230 17.30 21.34 -3.03
C ALA A 230 16.41 22.42 -2.46
N LEU A 231 15.30 22.68 -3.14
CA LEU A 231 14.19 23.50 -2.71
C LEU A 231 13.00 22.60 -2.45
N TYR A 232 12.39 22.71 -1.30
CA TYR A 232 11.19 21.97 -0.91
C TYR A 232 10.02 22.94 -0.72
N VAL A 233 8.89 22.58 -1.28
CA VAL A 233 7.66 23.37 -1.22
C VAL A 233 6.53 22.47 -0.74
N LEU A 234 5.93 22.80 0.39
CA LEU A 234 4.75 22.13 0.93
C LEU A 234 3.52 22.87 0.43
N THR A 235 2.60 22.15 -0.22
CA THR A 235 1.34 22.72 -0.70
C THR A 235 0.25 22.67 0.37
N ASN A 236 -0.69 23.62 0.33
CA ASN A 236 -1.85 23.62 1.23
C ASN A 236 -2.79 22.45 1.01
N ARG A 237 -2.95 22.02 -0.27
CA ARG A 237 -3.86 20.96 -0.68
C ARG A 237 -3.16 20.05 -1.69
N SER A 238 -3.53 18.79 -1.71
CA SER A 238 -3.01 17.82 -2.70
C SER A 238 -3.37 18.20 -4.13
N ASP A 239 -4.53 18.85 -4.33
CA ASP A 239 -4.99 19.32 -5.64
C ASP A 239 -4.11 20.45 -6.22
N ASP A 240 -3.39 21.17 -5.36
CA ASP A 240 -2.50 22.26 -5.76
C ASP A 240 -1.14 21.79 -6.27
N ILE A 241 -0.79 20.51 -6.05
CA ILE A 241 0.53 19.95 -6.41
C ILE A 241 0.87 20.16 -7.90
N PRO A 242 0.00 19.87 -8.87
CA PRO A 242 0.32 20.07 -10.28
C PRO A 242 0.55 21.56 -10.62
N ILE A 243 -0.20 22.46 -9.97
CA ILE A 243 -0.09 23.91 -10.16
C ILE A 243 1.24 24.40 -9.60
N VAL A 244 1.55 24.02 -8.36
CA VAL A 244 2.80 24.40 -7.69
C VAL A 244 4.01 23.79 -8.37
N THR A 245 3.95 22.52 -8.83
CA THR A 245 5.03 21.89 -9.58
C THR A 245 5.38 22.70 -10.83
N ARG A 246 4.38 23.07 -11.62
CA ARG A 246 4.55 23.87 -12.82
C ARG A 246 5.01 25.30 -12.49
N GLY A 247 4.40 25.94 -11.50
CA GLY A 247 4.77 27.29 -11.07
C GLY A 247 6.20 27.39 -10.57
N VAL A 248 6.68 26.39 -9.78
CA VAL A 248 8.09 26.33 -9.35
C VAL A 248 9.03 26.19 -10.55
N GLU A 249 8.68 25.33 -11.51
CA GLU A 249 9.48 25.17 -12.73
C GLU A 249 9.55 26.46 -13.54
N GLU A 250 8.43 27.13 -13.78
CA GLU A 250 8.35 28.40 -14.51
C GLU A 250 9.13 29.52 -13.80
N ILE A 251 9.02 29.64 -12.46
CA ILE A 251 9.76 30.62 -11.68
C ILE A 251 11.27 30.38 -11.80
N LEU A 252 11.72 29.14 -11.63
CA LEU A 252 13.14 28.80 -11.73
C LEU A 252 13.67 29.05 -13.15
N GLN A 253 12.95 28.63 -14.19
CA GLN A 253 13.35 28.83 -15.57
C GLN A 253 13.40 30.30 -15.98
N SER A 254 12.46 31.13 -15.49
CA SER A 254 12.42 32.56 -15.83
C SER A 254 13.51 33.39 -15.16
N ARG A 255 14.07 32.92 -14.04
CA ARG A 255 15.06 33.64 -13.23
C ARG A 255 16.49 33.25 -13.51
N HIS A 256 16.70 32.14 -14.21
CA HIS A 256 17.99 31.60 -14.53
C HIS A 256 18.24 31.54 -16.05
N ARG A 257 19.45 31.18 -16.46
CA ARG A 257 19.80 31.11 -17.88
C ARG A 257 18.98 30.04 -18.60
N GLY A 258 18.66 30.26 -19.86
CA GLY A 258 17.85 29.35 -20.69
C GLY A 258 18.44 27.94 -20.94
N GLY A 259 19.62 27.62 -20.40
CA GLY A 259 20.25 26.30 -20.44
C GLY A 259 20.22 25.53 -19.12
N ALA A 260 19.81 26.16 -18.01
CA ALA A 260 19.68 25.52 -16.72
C ALA A 260 18.48 24.57 -16.73
N GLN A 261 18.71 23.33 -16.32
CA GLN A 261 17.63 22.33 -16.21
C GLN A 261 17.32 22.05 -14.75
N TYR A 262 16.05 22.18 -14.39
CA TYR A 262 15.57 21.89 -13.05
C TYR A 262 14.70 20.65 -13.08
N ARG A 263 14.98 19.73 -12.17
CA ARG A 263 14.09 18.58 -11.94
C ARG A 263 13.15 18.93 -10.82
N VAL A 264 11.93 19.29 -11.19
CA VAL A 264 10.85 19.51 -10.23
C VAL A 264 10.06 18.21 -10.11
N GLN A 265 10.09 17.61 -8.93
CA GLN A 265 9.45 16.33 -8.66
C GLN A 265 8.43 16.51 -7.53
N ASN A 266 7.34 15.80 -7.62
CA ASN A 266 6.36 15.70 -6.57
C ASN A 266 6.22 14.25 -6.10
N SER A 267 5.81 14.06 -4.86
CA SER A 267 5.59 12.73 -4.30
C SER A 267 4.40 12.01 -4.93
N SER A 268 3.49 12.73 -5.60
CA SER A 268 2.30 12.15 -6.24
C SER A 268 2.64 11.25 -7.42
N GLY A 269 3.73 11.53 -8.16
CA GLY A 269 4.18 10.68 -9.27
C GLY A 269 4.64 9.29 -8.81
N ILE A 270 5.32 9.22 -7.67
CA ILE A 270 5.73 7.94 -7.06
C ILE A 270 4.50 7.16 -6.61
N LEU A 271 3.53 7.85 -6.00
CA LEU A 271 2.28 7.26 -5.56
C LEU A 271 1.46 6.69 -6.72
N GLU A 272 1.33 7.46 -7.81
CA GLU A 272 0.59 7.00 -9.00
C GLU A 272 1.28 5.79 -9.64
N THR A 273 2.60 5.79 -9.76
CA THR A 273 3.36 4.64 -10.27
C THR A 273 3.18 3.41 -9.36
N ALA A 274 3.28 3.59 -8.05
CA ALA A 274 3.05 2.51 -7.08
C ALA A 274 1.62 1.94 -7.17
N ARG A 275 0.63 2.82 -7.34
CA ARG A 275 -0.77 2.43 -7.54
C ARG A 275 -0.97 1.65 -8.84
N GLN A 276 -0.38 2.08 -9.94
CA GLN A 276 -0.44 1.37 -11.23
C GLN A 276 0.20 -0.02 -11.14
N ILE A 277 1.35 -0.15 -10.50
CA ILE A 277 2.00 -1.44 -10.27
C ILE A 277 1.11 -2.35 -9.40
N ALA A 278 0.55 -1.81 -8.31
CA ALA A 278 -0.36 -2.57 -7.43
C ALA A 278 -1.61 -3.03 -8.18
N LEU A 279 -2.20 -2.19 -9.03
CA LEU A 279 -3.34 -2.55 -9.87
C LEU A 279 -2.98 -3.64 -10.88
N ALA A 280 -1.84 -3.52 -11.57
CA ALA A 280 -1.38 -4.54 -12.52
C ALA A 280 -1.18 -5.91 -11.85
N LEU A 281 -0.51 -5.93 -10.70
CA LEU A 281 -0.35 -7.17 -9.91
C LEU A 281 -1.69 -7.75 -9.46
N THR A 282 -2.61 -6.89 -9.00
CA THR A 282 -3.96 -7.31 -8.57
C THR A 282 -4.72 -7.97 -9.71
N VAL A 283 -4.67 -7.39 -10.92
CA VAL A 283 -5.32 -7.96 -12.12
C VAL A 283 -4.75 -9.34 -12.45
N VAL A 284 -3.42 -9.49 -12.47
CA VAL A 284 -2.77 -10.78 -12.73
C VAL A 284 -3.19 -11.84 -11.70
N LEU A 285 -3.19 -11.48 -10.42
CA LEU A 285 -3.56 -12.42 -9.36
C LEU A 285 -5.06 -12.78 -9.39
N ILE A 286 -5.94 -11.84 -9.75
CA ILE A 286 -7.37 -12.12 -9.96
C ILE A 286 -7.55 -13.08 -11.14
N LEU A 287 -6.81 -12.93 -12.23
CA LEU A 287 -6.86 -13.85 -13.36
C LEU A 287 -6.44 -15.28 -12.95
N ILE A 288 -5.38 -15.42 -12.15
CA ILE A 288 -4.95 -16.72 -11.60
C ILE A 288 -6.05 -17.34 -10.72
N ALA A 289 -6.67 -16.54 -9.85
CA ALA A 289 -7.77 -17.00 -9.01
C ALA A 289 -8.99 -17.41 -9.84
N LEU A 290 -9.30 -16.67 -10.92
CA LEU A 290 -10.36 -17.01 -11.86
C LEU A 290 -10.09 -18.37 -12.56
N ILE A 291 -8.85 -18.60 -13.02
CA ILE A 291 -8.46 -19.87 -13.63
C ILE A 291 -8.64 -21.02 -12.62
N ALA A 292 -8.23 -20.84 -11.38
CA ALA A 292 -8.43 -21.83 -10.32
C ALA A 292 -9.91 -22.16 -10.08
N LEU A 293 -10.77 -21.12 -10.11
CA LEU A 293 -12.23 -21.30 -10.00
C LEU A 293 -12.83 -22.01 -11.21
N VAL A 294 -12.36 -21.73 -12.43
CA VAL A 294 -12.80 -22.46 -13.64
C VAL A 294 -12.43 -23.93 -13.55
N ILE A 295 -11.20 -24.25 -13.18
CA ILE A 295 -10.75 -25.64 -12.98
C ILE A 295 -11.61 -26.35 -11.94
N SER A 296 -11.89 -25.67 -10.83
CA SER A 296 -12.78 -26.17 -9.79
C SER A 296 -14.21 -26.37 -10.29
N GLY A 297 -14.72 -25.42 -11.09
CA GLY A 297 -16.05 -25.52 -11.71
C GLY A 297 -16.17 -26.74 -12.62
N VAL A 298 -15.14 -27.04 -13.44
CA VAL A 298 -15.10 -28.28 -14.24
C VAL A 298 -15.11 -29.51 -13.34
N GLY A 299 -14.43 -29.46 -12.20
CA GLY A 299 -14.48 -30.52 -11.18
C GLY A 299 -15.90 -30.70 -10.62
N ILE A 300 -16.60 -29.63 -10.27
CA ILE A 300 -18.01 -29.69 -9.83
C ILE A 300 -18.89 -30.32 -10.93
N MET A 301 -18.74 -29.87 -12.17
CA MET A 301 -19.50 -30.38 -13.30
C MET A 301 -19.29 -31.90 -13.48
N ASN A 302 -18.07 -32.37 -13.44
CA ASN A 302 -17.73 -33.80 -13.59
C ASN A 302 -18.35 -34.65 -12.48
N ILE A 303 -18.29 -34.19 -11.22
CA ILE A 303 -18.91 -34.90 -10.10
C ILE A 303 -20.41 -34.93 -10.26
N MET A 304 -21.02 -33.81 -10.58
CA MET A 304 -22.48 -33.73 -10.78
C MET A 304 -22.96 -34.65 -11.92
N LEU A 305 -22.17 -34.77 -13.03
CA LEU A 305 -22.50 -35.67 -14.11
C LEU A 305 -22.49 -37.17 -13.65
N VAL A 306 -21.49 -37.53 -12.85
CA VAL A 306 -21.43 -38.87 -12.27
C VAL A 306 -22.58 -39.12 -11.28
N THR A 307 -22.88 -38.14 -10.43
CA THR A 307 -24.00 -38.22 -9.48
C THR A 307 -25.34 -38.37 -10.19
N VAL A 308 -25.56 -37.67 -11.31
CA VAL A 308 -26.75 -37.81 -12.14
C VAL A 308 -26.87 -39.22 -12.70
N THR A 309 -25.75 -39.82 -13.19
CA THR A 309 -25.77 -41.20 -13.71
C THR A 309 -26.02 -42.23 -12.60
N GLU A 310 -25.39 -42.08 -11.44
CA GLU A 310 -25.59 -42.96 -10.26
C GLU A 310 -27.02 -42.91 -9.73
N ARG A 311 -27.71 -41.73 -9.86
CA ARG A 311 -29.08 -41.50 -9.38
C ARG A 311 -30.13 -41.54 -10.49
N THR A 312 -29.81 -42.07 -11.67
CA THR A 312 -30.73 -42.10 -12.83
C THR A 312 -32.07 -42.73 -12.49
N ARG A 313 -32.09 -43.88 -11.77
CA ARG A 313 -33.30 -44.56 -11.36
C ARG A 313 -34.15 -43.77 -10.37
N GLU A 314 -33.52 -43.09 -9.40
CA GLU A 314 -34.22 -42.22 -8.44
C GLU A 314 -34.91 -41.07 -9.14
N ILE A 315 -34.21 -40.42 -10.11
CA ILE A 315 -34.75 -39.33 -10.92
C ILE A 315 -35.92 -39.83 -11.75
N GLY A 316 -35.80 -41.04 -12.32
CA GLY A 316 -36.86 -41.71 -13.09
C GLY A 316 -38.13 -41.92 -12.25
N ILE A 317 -37.98 -42.45 -11.03
CA ILE A 317 -39.11 -42.65 -10.09
C ILE A 317 -39.77 -41.30 -9.74
N ARG A 318 -39.01 -40.28 -9.38
CA ARG A 318 -39.57 -38.95 -9.06
C ARG A 318 -40.37 -38.36 -10.22
N LYS A 319 -39.88 -38.53 -11.45
CA LYS A 319 -40.61 -38.08 -12.64
C LYS A 319 -41.85 -38.92 -12.93
N ALA A 320 -41.81 -40.23 -12.70
CA ALA A 320 -42.96 -41.09 -12.86
C ALA A 320 -44.12 -40.75 -11.91
N ILE A 321 -43.82 -40.27 -10.70
CA ILE A 321 -44.78 -39.80 -9.72
C ILE A 321 -45.16 -38.28 -9.89
N GLY A 322 -44.69 -37.60 -10.98
CA GLY A 322 -45.14 -36.30 -11.38
C GLY A 322 -44.21 -35.12 -11.07
N ALA A 323 -42.95 -35.34 -10.73
CA ALA A 323 -41.95 -34.25 -10.56
C ALA A 323 -41.72 -33.53 -11.90
N THR A 324 -41.80 -32.19 -11.88
CA THR A 324 -41.52 -31.33 -13.04
C THR A 324 -40.02 -31.28 -13.37
N GLN A 325 -39.70 -30.99 -14.63
CA GLN A 325 -38.29 -30.85 -15.06
C GLN A 325 -37.60 -29.73 -14.28
N ASP A 326 -38.33 -28.65 -13.98
CA ASP A 326 -37.76 -27.52 -13.22
C ASP A 326 -37.46 -27.91 -11.76
N ALA A 327 -38.32 -28.72 -11.12
CA ALA A 327 -38.08 -29.19 -9.78
C ALA A 327 -36.74 -30.01 -9.68
N ILE A 328 -36.53 -30.91 -10.64
CA ILE A 328 -35.28 -31.69 -10.74
C ILE A 328 -34.11 -30.75 -11.03
N ARG A 329 -34.23 -29.81 -11.95
CA ARG A 329 -33.17 -28.84 -12.27
C ARG A 329 -32.78 -28.01 -11.05
N TYR A 330 -33.75 -27.45 -10.34
CA TYR A 330 -33.52 -26.66 -9.12
C TYR A 330 -32.83 -27.50 -8.03
N GLN A 331 -33.20 -28.74 -7.84
CA GLN A 331 -32.60 -29.61 -6.86
C GLN A 331 -31.10 -29.79 -7.12
N PHE A 332 -30.70 -30.13 -8.35
CA PHE A 332 -29.30 -30.34 -8.70
C PHE A 332 -28.49 -29.03 -8.70
N LEU A 333 -29.11 -27.90 -9.09
CA LEU A 333 -28.48 -26.57 -8.98
C LEU A 333 -28.19 -26.20 -7.51
N MET A 334 -29.14 -26.50 -6.63
CA MET A 334 -28.94 -26.26 -5.18
C MET A 334 -27.84 -27.15 -4.61
N GLU A 335 -27.71 -28.38 -5.08
CA GLU A 335 -26.61 -29.27 -4.68
C GLU A 335 -25.25 -28.73 -5.14
N ALA A 336 -25.15 -28.24 -6.37
CA ALA A 336 -23.93 -27.59 -6.88
C ALA A 336 -23.59 -26.29 -6.11
N MET A 337 -24.60 -25.48 -5.80
CA MET A 337 -24.44 -24.27 -4.99
C MET A 337 -24.02 -24.59 -3.54
N ALA A 338 -24.52 -25.67 -2.96
CA ALA A 338 -24.12 -26.11 -1.61
C ALA A 338 -22.65 -26.51 -1.59
N ILE A 339 -22.17 -27.25 -2.61
CA ILE A 339 -20.76 -27.64 -2.75
C ILE A 339 -19.88 -26.39 -2.88
N SER A 340 -20.22 -25.49 -3.81
CA SER A 340 -19.44 -24.29 -4.05
C SER A 340 -19.52 -23.30 -2.87
N GLY A 341 -20.68 -23.14 -2.25
CA GLY A 341 -20.90 -22.26 -1.09
C GLY A 341 -20.14 -22.70 0.16
N THR A 342 -20.18 -24.00 0.47
CA THR A 342 -19.40 -24.56 1.61
C THR A 342 -17.89 -24.46 1.36
N GLY A 343 -17.44 -24.74 0.12
CA GLY A 343 -16.05 -24.52 -0.29
C GLY A 343 -15.63 -23.05 -0.20
N ALA A 344 -16.51 -22.14 -0.65
CA ALA A 344 -16.26 -20.70 -0.56
C ALA A 344 -16.13 -20.23 0.90
N LEU A 345 -17.03 -20.65 1.79
CA LEU A 345 -16.96 -20.29 3.21
C LEU A 345 -15.66 -20.80 3.87
N ALA A 346 -15.26 -22.03 3.58
CA ALA A 346 -13.99 -22.57 4.07
C ALA A 346 -12.79 -21.80 3.52
N GLY A 347 -12.78 -21.47 2.22
CA GLY A 347 -11.72 -20.69 1.60
C GLY A 347 -11.66 -19.25 2.12
N ILE A 348 -12.80 -18.60 2.31
CA ILE A 348 -12.88 -17.25 2.92
C ILE A 348 -12.36 -17.30 4.36
N ALA A 349 -12.74 -18.32 5.14
CA ALA A 349 -12.24 -18.45 6.51
C ALA A 349 -10.70 -18.55 6.55
N ILE A 350 -10.10 -19.34 5.65
CA ILE A 350 -8.64 -19.45 5.51
C ILE A 350 -8.06 -18.12 5.01
N GLY A 351 -8.67 -17.51 4.00
CA GLY A 351 -8.25 -16.22 3.42
C GLY A 351 -8.28 -15.07 4.41
N VAL A 352 -9.15 -15.09 5.41
CA VAL A 352 -9.23 -14.11 6.52
C VAL A 352 -8.28 -14.49 7.65
N ALA A 353 -8.15 -15.78 7.97
CA ALA A 353 -7.31 -16.25 9.07
C ALA A 353 -5.82 -15.97 8.83
N ILE A 354 -5.34 -16.07 7.58
CA ILE A 354 -3.92 -15.83 7.26
C ILE A 354 -3.50 -14.38 7.55
N PRO A 355 -4.19 -13.33 7.05
CA PRO A 355 -3.88 -11.94 7.42
C PRO A 355 -4.03 -11.65 8.90
N ALA A 356 -5.02 -12.24 9.56
CA ALA A 356 -5.21 -12.09 11.01
C ALA A 356 -4.04 -12.68 11.79
N LEU A 357 -3.57 -13.88 11.41
CA LEU A 357 -2.39 -14.52 11.99
C LEU A 357 -1.12 -13.70 11.73
N LEU A 358 -0.95 -13.17 10.52
CA LEU A 358 0.18 -12.31 10.18
C LEU A 358 0.18 -11.04 11.04
N ASN A 359 -0.95 -10.36 11.20
CA ASN A 359 -1.06 -9.19 12.07
C ASN A 359 -0.74 -9.53 13.54
N PHE A 360 -1.17 -10.70 14.02
CA PHE A 360 -0.82 -11.17 15.36
C PHE A 360 0.69 -11.42 15.50
N LEU A 361 1.33 -12.06 14.54
CA LEU A 361 2.77 -12.31 14.55
C LEU A 361 3.59 -11.02 14.44
N ILE A 362 3.19 -10.08 13.57
CA ILE A 362 3.83 -8.77 13.41
C ILE A 362 3.83 -7.98 14.73
N GLY A 363 2.79 -8.14 15.57
CA GLY A 363 2.71 -7.51 16.88
C GLY A 363 3.83 -7.90 17.85
N PHE A 364 4.53 -9.01 17.62
CA PHE A 364 5.71 -9.40 18.42
C PHE A 364 7.03 -8.76 17.94
N PHE A 365 7.03 -8.10 16.78
CA PHE A 365 8.23 -7.47 16.21
C PHE A 365 8.09 -5.94 16.21
N PRO A 366 8.72 -5.23 17.16
CA PRO A 366 8.59 -3.76 17.28
C PRO A 366 9.06 -3.00 16.02
N GLU A 367 10.00 -3.59 15.27
CA GLU A 367 10.53 -2.99 14.03
C GLU A 367 9.52 -3.02 12.86
N ALA A 368 8.54 -3.89 12.94
CA ALA A 368 7.45 -4.00 11.94
C ALA A 368 6.16 -3.27 12.40
N ALA A 369 6.22 -2.52 13.49
CA ALA A 369 5.10 -1.72 14.00
C ALA A 369 4.68 -0.67 12.97
N GLY A 370 3.51 -0.85 12.38
CA GLY A 370 2.97 0.02 11.33
C GLY A 370 2.49 -0.73 10.08
N ILE A 371 2.88 -2.01 9.93
CA ILE A 371 2.35 -2.85 8.85
C ILE A 371 1.07 -3.51 9.35
N THR A 372 -0.08 -3.01 8.94
CA THR A 372 -1.37 -3.67 9.18
C THR A 372 -1.92 -4.19 7.86
N VAL A 373 -2.32 -5.45 7.83
CA VAL A 373 -2.96 -6.08 6.67
C VAL A 373 -4.47 -6.06 6.89
N PRO A 374 -5.20 -5.04 6.37
CA PRO A 374 -6.63 -4.90 6.63
C PRO A 374 -7.42 -5.89 5.79
N VAL A 375 -8.26 -6.70 6.42
CA VAL A 375 -9.21 -7.54 5.69
C VAL A 375 -10.35 -6.68 5.19
N SER A 376 -10.59 -6.72 3.88
CA SER A 376 -11.70 -5.99 3.25
C SER A 376 -12.97 -6.81 3.27
N TRP A 377 -14.06 -6.26 3.83
CA TRP A 377 -15.38 -6.90 3.77
C TRP A 377 -15.87 -7.07 2.32
N VAL A 378 -15.50 -6.15 1.44
CA VAL A 378 -15.83 -6.23 0.01
C VAL A 378 -15.20 -7.46 -0.63
N SER A 379 -13.96 -7.82 -0.28
CA SER A 379 -13.29 -9.02 -0.80
C SER A 379 -13.99 -10.31 -0.37
N VAL A 380 -14.50 -10.36 0.86
CA VAL A 380 -15.25 -11.50 1.39
C VAL A 380 -16.54 -11.71 0.59
N VAL A 381 -17.32 -10.63 0.40
CA VAL A 381 -18.58 -10.69 -0.36
C VAL A 381 -18.30 -11.06 -1.83
N LEU A 382 -17.31 -10.44 -2.45
CA LEU A 382 -16.93 -10.73 -3.83
C LEU A 382 -16.50 -12.17 -4.01
N ALA A 383 -15.63 -12.70 -3.14
CA ALA A 383 -15.19 -14.09 -3.19
C ALA A 383 -16.36 -15.07 -3.05
N PHE A 384 -17.30 -14.80 -2.15
CA PHE A 384 -18.49 -15.62 -1.97
C PHE A 384 -19.39 -15.62 -3.21
N VAL A 385 -19.71 -14.43 -3.73
CA VAL A 385 -20.58 -14.29 -4.92
C VAL A 385 -19.97 -14.96 -6.15
N VAL A 386 -18.67 -14.74 -6.41
CA VAL A 386 -17.98 -15.33 -7.57
C VAL A 386 -17.91 -16.85 -7.43
N SER A 387 -17.63 -17.39 -6.25
CA SER A 387 -17.58 -18.85 -6.02
C SER A 387 -18.97 -19.49 -6.15
N CYS A 388 -20.03 -18.87 -5.63
CA CYS A 388 -21.40 -19.37 -5.82
C CYS A 388 -21.81 -19.31 -7.29
N SER A 389 -21.43 -18.25 -8.02
CA SER A 389 -21.68 -18.13 -9.45
C SER A 389 -20.99 -19.23 -10.24
N THR A 390 -19.77 -19.61 -9.86
CA THR A 390 -19.07 -20.75 -10.47
C THR A 390 -19.86 -22.04 -10.27
N GLY A 391 -20.35 -22.32 -9.06
CA GLY A 391 -21.21 -23.48 -8.79
C GLY A 391 -22.47 -23.49 -9.63
N LEU A 392 -23.10 -22.32 -9.80
CA LEU A 392 -24.31 -22.18 -10.61
C LEU A 392 -24.03 -22.45 -12.10
N VAL A 393 -22.98 -21.83 -12.66
CA VAL A 393 -22.63 -21.93 -14.08
C VAL A 393 -22.25 -23.37 -14.45
N PHE A 394 -21.34 -23.98 -13.69
CA PHE A 394 -20.88 -25.34 -13.98
C PHE A 394 -21.84 -26.42 -13.52
N GLY A 395 -22.73 -26.15 -12.55
CA GLY A 395 -23.82 -27.03 -12.13
C GLY A 395 -25.01 -27.04 -13.09
N TYR A 396 -25.16 -26.01 -13.92
CA TYR A 396 -26.32 -25.87 -14.82
C TYR A 396 -26.40 -27.00 -15.85
N LEU A 397 -25.28 -27.37 -16.47
CA LEU A 397 -25.25 -28.38 -17.53
C LEU A 397 -25.61 -29.77 -17.02
N PRO A 398 -25.07 -30.32 -15.91
CA PRO A 398 -25.51 -31.57 -15.34
C PRO A 398 -26.96 -31.51 -14.81
N ALA A 399 -27.37 -30.43 -14.19
CA ALA A 399 -28.74 -30.25 -13.72
C ALA A 399 -29.75 -30.32 -14.88
N ASN A 400 -29.43 -29.70 -16.01
CA ASN A 400 -30.28 -29.75 -17.20
C ASN A 400 -30.31 -31.14 -17.85
N ARG A 401 -29.21 -31.88 -17.81
CA ARG A 401 -29.19 -33.29 -18.25
C ARG A 401 -30.09 -34.15 -17.36
N ALA A 402 -29.99 -34.06 -16.04
CA ALA A 402 -30.87 -34.74 -15.10
C ALA A 402 -32.36 -34.43 -15.34
N ALA A 403 -32.65 -33.15 -15.59
CA ALA A 403 -34.02 -32.69 -15.87
C ALA A 403 -34.60 -33.21 -17.18
N ARG A 404 -33.79 -33.60 -18.15
CA ARG A 404 -34.24 -34.12 -19.45
C ARG A 404 -34.30 -35.65 -19.53
N LEU A 405 -33.90 -36.41 -18.51
CA LEU A 405 -34.00 -37.87 -18.48
C LEU A 405 -35.46 -38.32 -18.65
N GLN A 406 -35.70 -39.33 -19.49
CA GLN A 406 -37.02 -39.91 -19.68
C GLN A 406 -37.31 -40.98 -18.63
N PRO A 407 -38.49 -41.01 -17.99
CA PRO A 407 -38.84 -42.01 -16.97
C PRO A 407 -38.68 -43.47 -17.46
N THR A 408 -39.03 -43.71 -18.71
CA THR A 408 -39.00 -45.04 -19.33
C THR A 408 -37.57 -45.56 -19.53
N GLU A 409 -36.62 -44.71 -19.92
CA GLU A 409 -35.21 -45.04 -20.07
C GLU A 409 -34.52 -45.20 -18.72
N SER A 410 -34.89 -44.29 -17.77
CA SER A 410 -34.29 -44.26 -16.43
C SER A 410 -34.65 -45.47 -15.58
N LEU A 411 -35.78 -46.12 -15.81
CA LEU A 411 -36.24 -47.34 -15.12
C LEU A 411 -35.73 -48.65 -15.78
N ARG A 412 -35.20 -48.55 -17.01
CA ARG A 412 -34.68 -49.70 -17.77
C ARG A 412 -33.17 -49.90 -17.58
N HIS A 413 -32.49 -48.90 -16.99
CA HIS A 413 -31.06 -49.02 -16.63
C HIS A 413 -30.93 -49.91 -15.37
N GLU A 414 -30.36 -51.08 -15.53
CA GLU A 414 -29.85 -51.92 -14.45
C GLU A 414 -28.50 -51.39 -13.96
#